data_437ce88d357788e746d783e28c1515d6
#
_entry.id   437ce88d357788e746d783e28c1515d6
#
_cell.length_a   1.000
_cell.length_b   1.000
_cell.length_c   1.000
_cell.angle_alpha   90.00
_cell.angle_beta   90.00
_cell.angle_gamma   90.00
#
_symmetry.space_group_name_H-M   'P 1'
#
loop_
_entity.id
_entity.type
_entity.pdbx_description
1 polymer ?
#
loop_
_entity_poly.entity_id
_entity_poly.type
_entity_poly.pdbx_seq_one_letter_code
_entity_poly.pdbx_strand_id
1 'polypeptide(L)'
;MAIDPKILDLRQRREQAQLGGGQKRIDQQHAKGKLTARERVALLLDEGSFQELGVFVTPRTPGMTNQHSLYGDGVVTGYGTINGRLVYVFSQDFTVFGGSLGEAHAEKICRLMDHALKNGAPLIGLNDSGGARIQEGVVSLGGYA
;
A
#
# COMPACT_ATOMS: atom_id res chain seq x y z
N MET A 1 30.55 2.99 16.50
CA MET A 1 30.13 4.09 15.62
C MET A 1 28.66 4.39 15.90
N ALA A 2 28.31 5.62 16.25
CA ALA A 2 26.90 6.00 16.42
C ALA A 2 26.22 6.04 15.04
N ILE A 3 25.02 5.48 14.96
CA ILE A 3 24.22 5.51 13.71
C ILE A 3 23.71 6.94 13.50
N ASP A 4 23.81 7.46 12.27
CA ASP A 4 23.29 8.78 11.92
C ASP A 4 21.80 8.88 12.30
N PRO A 5 21.37 9.95 13.00
CA PRO A 5 19.99 10.16 13.38
C PRO A 5 19.00 10.10 12.21
N LYS A 6 19.41 10.47 11.00
CA LYS A 6 18.60 10.37 9.77
C LYS A 6 18.31 8.92 9.39
N ILE A 7 19.27 8.02 9.62
CA ILE A 7 19.10 6.58 9.37
C ILE A 7 18.12 6.00 10.38
N LEU A 8 18.19 6.43 11.64
CA LEU A 8 17.23 6.01 12.67
C LEU A 8 15.82 6.49 12.35
N ASP A 9 15.64 7.74 11.95
CA ASP A 9 14.34 8.29 11.52
C ASP A 9 13.77 7.50 10.33
N LEU A 10 14.59 7.20 9.31
CA LEU A 10 14.17 6.40 8.16
C LEU A 10 13.71 4.98 8.57
N ARG A 11 14.42 4.33 9.47
CA ARG A 11 14.04 3.01 9.97
C ARG A 11 12.70 3.05 10.70
N GLN A 12 12.53 4.03 11.59
CA GLN A 12 11.28 4.24 12.32
C GLN A 12 10.09 4.49 11.37
N ARG A 13 10.27 5.31 10.35
CA ARG A 13 9.21 5.55 9.33
C ARG A 13 8.88 4.28 8.53
N ARG A 14 9.87 3.45 8.22
CA ARG A 14 9.63 2.15 7.56
C ARG A 14 8.83 1.21 8.44
N GLU A 15 9.16 1.12 9.73
CA GLU A 15 8.40 0.32 10.69
C GLU A 15 6.95 0.81 10.81
N GLN A 16 6.74 2.13 10.91
CA GLN A 16 5.41 2.72 10.92
C GLN A 16 4.62 2.40 9.65
N ALA A 17 5.25 2.49 8.49
CA ALA A 17 4.62 2.18 7.21
C ALA A 17 4.15 0.72 7.12
N GLN A 18 4.84 -0.21 7.77
CA GLN A 18 4.45 -1.62 7.79
C GLN A 18 3.19 -1.88 8.63
N LEU A 19 2.91 -1.03 9.62
CA LEU A 19 1.73 -1.17 10.47
C LEU A 19 0.43 -0.70 9.81
N GLY A 20 0.50 -0.06 8.64
CA GLY A 20 -0.68 0.45 7.95
C GLY A 20 -1.56 1.31 8.85
N GLY A 21 -2.79 0.90 9.12
CA GLY A 21 -3.73 1.58 10.01
C GLY A 21 -3.47 1.35 11.51
N GLY A 22 -2.39 0.65 11.88
CA GLY A 22 -1.96 0.36 13.24
C GLY A 22 -2.44 -0.99 13.76
N GLN A 23 -1.79 -1.48 14.82
CA GLN A 23 -1.98 -2.83 15.36
C GLN A 23 -3.45 -3.15 15.67
N LYS A 24 -4.19 -2.23 16.28
CA LYS A 24 -5.60 -2.42 16.59
C LYS A 24 -6.45 -2.77 15.36
N ARG A 25 -6.18 -2.14 14.21
CA ARG A 25 -6.91 -2.42 12.96
C ARG A 25 -6.46 -3.73 12.31
N ILE A 26 -5.19 -4.07 12.46
CA ILE A 26 -4.66 -5.38 12.05
C ILE A 26 -5.36 -6.49 12.84
N ASP A 27 -5.46 -6.37 14.16
CA ASP A 27 -6.14 -7.33 15.02
C ASP A 27 -7.63 -7.48 14.65
N GLN A 28 -8.29 -6.37 14.31
CA GLN A 28 -9.67 -6.40 13.82
C GLN A 28 -9.83 -7.11 12.47
N GLN A 29 -8.84 -7.02 11.60
CA GLN A 29 -8.82 -7.73 10.32
C GLN A 29 -8.67 -9.23 10.56
N HIS A 30 -7.73 -9.63 11.40
CA HIS A 30 -7.52 -11.02 11.79
C HIS A 30 -8.74 -11.63 12.53
N ALA A 31 -9.38 -10.86 13.41
CA ALA A 31 -10.60 -11.30 14.09
C ALA A 31 -11.77 -11.62 13.13
N LYS A 32 -11.77 -11.05 11.92
CA LYS A 32 -12.70 -11.34 10.84
C LYS A 32 -12.26 -12.52 9.94
N GLY A 33 -11.15 -13.16 10.26
CA GLY A 33 -10.57 -14.23 9.45
C GLY A 33 -9.89 -13.72 8.17
N LYS A 34 -9.58 -12.42 8.08
CA LYS A 34 -8.93 -11.80 6.93
C LYS A 34 -7.46 -11.55 7.20
N LEU A 35 -6.62 -11.73 6.19
CA LEU A 35 -5.23 -11.31 6.19
C LEU A 35 -5.11 -9.82 5.87
N THR A 36 -4.03 -9.21 6.34
CA THR A 36 -3.64 -7.86 5.94
C THR A 36 -3.18 -7.82 4.47
N ALA A 37 -3.10 -6.62 3.89
CA ALA A 37 -2.60 -6.44 2.53
C ALA A 37 -1.19 -7.02 2.36
N ARG A 38 -0.29 -6.80 3.33
CA ARG A 38 1.09 -7.28 3.30
C ARG A 38 1.19 -8.80 3.40
N GLU A 39 0.39 -9.41 4.28
CA GLU A 39 0.33 -10.87 4.42
C GLU A 39 -0.15 -11.53 3.13
N ARG A 40 -1.15 -10.93 2.45
CA ARG A 40 -1.64 -11.44 1.16
C ARG A 40 -0.55 -11.37 0.07
N VAL A 41 0.21 -10.27 0.02
CA VAL A 41 1.35 -10.13 -0.91
C VAL A 41 2.43 -11.17 -0.59
N ALA A 42 2.75 -11.38 0.68
CA ALA A 42 3.74 -12.37 1.10
C ALA A 42 3.34 -13.81 0.78
N LEU A 43 2.04 -14.13 0.81
CA LEU A 43 1.53 -15.45 0.39
C LEU A 43 1.53 -15.65 -1.13
N LEU A 44 1.39 -14.57 -1.90
CA LEU A 44 1.32 -14.64 -3.36
C LEU A 44 2.70 -14.81 -4.00
N LEU A 45 3.69 -14.10 -3.47
CA LEU A 45 5.01 -13.99 -4.08
C LEU A 45 6.01 -15.00 -3.51
N ASP A 46 7.04 -15.29 -4.29
CA ASP A 46 8.18 -16.06 -3.82
C ASP A 46 8.82 -15.39 -2.60
N GLU A 47 9.22 -16.18 -1.63
CA GLU A 47 9.78 -15.68 -0.37
C GLU A 47 10.97 -14.73 -0.61
N GLY A 48 10.94 -13.56 0.03
CA GLY A 48 12.00 -12.54 -0.05
C GLY A 48 12.07 -11.79 -1.37
N SER A 49 11.21 -12.07 -2.35
CA SER A 49 11.26 -11.42 -3.67
C SER A 49 10.59 -10.04 -3.71
N PHE A 50 9.73 -9.72 -2.74
CA PHE A 50 8.93 -8.51 -2.78
C PHE A 50 9.76 -7.23 -2.60
N GLN A 51 9.62 -6.32 -3.56
CA GLN A 51 10.18 -4.97 -3.52
C GLN A 51 9.03 -3.96 -3.54
N GLU A 52 8.82 -3.28 -2.42
CA GLU A 52 7.73 -2.32 -2.27
C GLU A 52 8.08 -0.98 -2.92
N LEU A 53 7.12 -0.39 -3.63
CA LEU A 53 7.21 0.94 -4.25
C LEU A 53 6.22 1.89 -3.59
N GLY A 54 6.60 3.17 -3.44
CA GLY A 54 5.71 4.20 -2.92
C GLY A 54 5.34 4.03 -1.44
N VAL A 55 6.22 3.44 -0.62
CA VAL A 55 6.01 3.20 0.82
C VAL A 55 5.59 4.46 1.58
N PHE A 56 6.23 5.60 1.28
CA PHE A 56 6.04 6.86 2.00
C PHE A 56 5.03 7.81 1.37
N VAL A 57 4.28 7.34 0.38
CA VAL A 57 3.14 8.12 -0.16
C VAL A 57 2.11 8.30 0.93
N THR A 58 1.61 9.53 1.09
CA THR A 58 0.61 9.89 2.10
C THR A 58 -0.67 10.37 1.40
N PRO A 59 -1.82 10.24 2.10
CA PRO A 59 -3.09 10.75 1.58
C PRO A 59 -3.03 12.26 1.29
N ARG A 60 -3.76 12.69 0.28
CA ARG A 60 -3.97 14.12 -0.04
C ARG A 60 -5.30 14.65 0.51
N THR A 61 -5.82 14.01 1.54
CA THR A 61 -7.11 14.34 2.13
C THR A 61 -7.05 15.68 2.87
N PRO A 62 -7.86 16.68 2.50
CA PRO A 62 -7.89 17.96 3.20
C PRO A 62 -8.24 17.80 4.68
N GLY A 63 -7.55 18.54 5.55
CA GLY A 63 -7.83 18.57 7.00
C GLY A 63 -7.27 17.41 7.82
N MET A 64 -6.59 16.44 7.22
CA MET A 64 -5.89 15.38 7.96
C MET A 64 -4.52 15.86 8.43
N THR A 65 -4.42 16.22 9.71
CA THR A 65 -3.20 16.80 10.31
C THR A 65 -2.12 15.78 10.65
N ASN A 66 -2.43 14.49 10.74
CA ASN A 66 -1.48 13.42 11.11
C ASN A 66 -1.15 12.51 9.91
N GLN A 67 -0.71 13.10 8.82
CA GLN A 67 -0.39 12.38 7.57
C GLN A 67 0.71 11.33 7.72
N HIS A 68 1.65 11.51 8.67
CA HIS A 68 2.77 10.60 8.86
C HIS A 68 2.40 9.21 9.38
N SER A 69 1.22 9.06 9.99
CA SER A 69 0.75 7.76 10.49
C SER A 69 0.03 6.90 9.43
N LEU A 70 -0.12 7.40 8.21
CA LEU A 70 -0.91 6.77 7.16
C LEU A 70 -0.11 6.55 5.87
N TYR A 71 1.14 6.11 6.03
CA TYR A 71 2.00 5.78 4.89
C TYR A 71 1.37 4.70 3.99
N GLY A 72 1.63 4.81 2.69
CA GLY A 72 1.15 3.88 1.69
C GLY A 72 -0.24 4.21 1.15
N ASP A 73 -0.96 5.15 1.74
CA ASP A 73 -2.29 5.62 1.33
C ASP A 73 -3.31 4.49 1.05
N GLY A 74 -3.32 3.46 1.91
CA GLY A 74 -4.30 2.37 1.83
C GLY A 74 -4.06 1.36 0.70
N VAL A 75 -2.88 1.38 0.07
CA VAL A 75 -2.50 0.37 -0.91
C VAL A 75 -1.02 0.04 -0.85
N VAL A 76 -0.70 -1.23 -0.74
CA VAL A 76 0.66 -1.76 -0.89
C VAL A 76 0.91 -2.03 -2.37
N THR A 77 1.95 -1.44 -2.93
CA THR A 77 2.31 -1.59 -4.35
C THR A 77 3.77 -2.02 -4.48
N GLY A 78 4.06 -2.86 -5.45
CA GLY A 78 5.43 -3.31 -5.67
C GLY A 78 5.53 -4.40 -6.72
N TYR A 79 6.67 -5.05 -6.75
CA TYR A 79 6.93 -6.17 -7.65
C TYR A 79 7.67 -7.30 -6.92
N GLY A 80 7.61 -8.47 -7.48
CA GLY A 80 8.30 -9.65 -6.99
C GLY A 80 8.25 -10.75 -8.03
N THR A 81 8.43 -11.98 -7.60
CA THR A 81 8.34 -13.12 -8.50
C THR A 81 7.29 -14.13 -8.03
N ILE A 82 6.74 -14.87 -8.99
CA ILE A 82 5.95 -16.09 -8.76
C ILE A 82 6.61 -17.20 -9.59
N ASN A 83 7.11 -18.23 -8.93
CA ASN A 83 7.91 -19.28 -9.56
C ASN A 83 9.06 -18.71 -10.42
N GLY A 84 9.76 -17.70 -9.91
CA GLY A 84 10.86 -17.01 -10.57
C GLY A 84 10.47 -16.03 -11.68
N ARG A 85 9.18 -15.85 -11.99
CA ARG A 85 8.71 -14.93 -13.03
C ARG A 85 8.30 -13.59 -12.42
N LEU A 86 8.78 -12.49 -13.01
CA LEU A 86 8.46 -11.13 -12.59
C LEU A 86 6.95 -10.87 -12.70
N VAL A 87 6.38 -10.34 -11.62
CA VAL A 87 5.00 -9.82 -11.56
C VAL A 87 4.97 -8.51 -10.80
N TYR A 88 4.04 -7.64 -11.16
CA TYR A 88 3.68 -6.46 -10.39
C TYR A 88 2.41 -6.75 -9.60
N VAL A 89 2.35 -6.22 -8.37
CA VAL A 89 1.22 -6.48 -7.47
C VAL A 89 0.83 -5.22 -6.73
N PHE A 90 -0.48 -4.99 -6.63
CA PHE A 90 -1.03 -4.07 -5.63
C PHE A 90 -2.00 -4.83 -4.72
N SER A 91 -2.03 -4.42 -3.46
CA SER A 91 -2.94 -4.98 -2.47
C SER A 91 -3.56 -3.85 -1.65
N GLN A 92 -4.87 -3.70 -1.73
CA GLN A 92 -5.58 -2.68 -0.97
C GLN A 92 -5.58 -3.02 0.52
N ASP A 93 -5.20 -2.05 1.34
CA ASP A 93 -5.07 -2.20 2.78
C ASP A 93 -6.31 -1.69 3.51
N PHE A 94 -7.20 -2.60 3.86
CA PHE A 94 -8.43 -2.27 4.56
C PHE A 94 -8.20 -1.62 5.93
N THR A 95 -7.01 -1.78 6.52
CA THR A 95 -6.66 -1.14 7.79
C THR A 95 -6.50 0.38 7.67
N VAL A 96 -6.27 0.89 6.45
CA VAL A 96 -6.10 2.31 6.14
C VAL A 96 -7.30 2.80 5.33
N PHE A 97 -8.16 3.62 5.90
CA PHE A 97 -9.38 4.15 5.27
C PHE A 97 -10.29 3.07 4.65
N GLY A 98 -10.29 1.85 5.19
CA GLY A 98 -11.05 0.74 4.60
C GLY A 98 -10.57 0.37 3.19
N GLY A 99 -9.31 0.60 2.85
CA GLY A 99 -8.76 0.36 1.52
C GLY A 99 -9.38 1.22 0.41
N SER A 100 -10.07 2.32 0.78
CA SER A 100 -10.80 3.16 -0.16
C SER A 100 -9.86 3.90 -1.11
N LEU A 101 -10.30 4.04 -2.37
CA LEU A 101 -9.55 4.72 -3.43
C LEU A 101 -9.55 6.23 -3.20
N GLY A 102 -8.37 6.81 -3.04
CA GLY A 102 -8.10 8.24 -3.06
C GLY A 102 -7.19 8.61 -4.23
N GLU A 103 -6.88 9.89 -4.40
CA GLU A 103 -6.05 10.37 -5.50
C GLU A 103 -4.65 9.74 -5.48
N ALA A 104 -3.93 9.85 -4.36
CA ALA A 104 -2.58 9.29 -4.24
C ALA A 104 -2.56 7.76 -4.30
N HIS A 105 -3.60 7.10 -3.76
CA HIS A 105 -3.83 5.67 -3.88
C HIS A 105 -3.91 5.24 -5.34
N ALA A 106 -4.75 5.93 -6.14
CA ALA A 106 -4.92 5.66 -7.56
C ALA A 106 -3.61 5.88 -8.34
N GLU A 107 -2.90 7.00 -8.09
CA GLU A 107 -1.62 7.28 -8.74
C GLU A 107 -0.57 6.18 -8.47
N LYS A 108 -0.54 5.61 -7.27
CA LYS A 108 0.36 4.48 -6.98
C LYS A 108 0.05 3.28 -7.87
N ILE A 109 -1.23 2.95 -8.05
CA ILE A 109 -1.66 1.84 -8.90
C ILE A 109 -1.33 2.15 -10.37
N CYS A 110 -1.63 3.36 -10.87
CA CYS A 110 -1.33 3.77 -12.24
C CYS A 110 0.18 3.68 -12.55
N ARG A 111 1.03 4.18 -11.65
CA ARG A 111 2.50 4.05 -11.81
C ARG A 111 2.94 2.59 -11.86
N LEU A 112 2.30 1.74 -11.07
CA LEU A 112 2.60 0.31 -11.09
C LEU A 112 2.19 -0.33 -12.43
N MET A 113 1.04 0.06 -12.99
CA MET A 113 0.58 -0.35 -14.32
C MET A 113 1.58 0.05 -15.40
N ASP A 114 2.09 1.30 -15.35
CA ASP A 114 3.12 1.79 -16.28
C ASP A 114 4.40 0.96 -16.21
N HIS A 115 4.84 0.60 -15.00
CA HIS A 115 6.01 -0.26 -14.82
C HIS A 115 5.76 -1.66 -15.37
N ALA A 116 4.61 -2.26 -15.09
CA ALA A 116 4.23 -3.57 -15.60
C ALA A 116 4.21 -3.59 -17.15
N LEU A 117 3.61 -2.56 -17.74
CA LEU A 117 3.54 -2.42 -19.20
C LEU A 117 4.94 -2.29 -19.83
N LYS A 118 5.79 -1.42 -19.27
CA LYS A 118 7.17 -1.20 -19.77
C LYS A 118 8.03 -2.47 -19.69
N ASN A 119 7.81 -3.30 -18.70
CA ASN A 119 8.59 -4.53 -18.49
C ASN A 119 7.92 -5.77 -19.10
N GLY A 120 6.74 -5.64 -19.68
CA GLY A 120 6.00 -6.77 -20.26
C GLY A 120 5.63 -7.83 -19.23
N ALA A 121 5.40 -7.42 -17.98
CA ALA A 121 5.07 -8.30 -16.86
C ALA A 121 3.60 -8.18 -16.46
N PRO A 122 2.96 -9.24 -15.95
CA PRO A 122 1.58 -9.16 -15.49
C PRO A 122 1.44 -8.28 -14.26
N LEU A 123 0.27 -7.64 -14.13
CA LEU A 123 -0.17 -6.92 -12.94
C LEU A 123 -1.27 -7.72 -12.24
N ILE A 124 -1.11 -7.93 -10.94
CA ILE A 124 -2.07 -8.65 -10.09
C ILE A 124 -2.63 -7.68 -9.04
N GLY A 125 -3.95 -7.58 -8.98
CA GLY A 125 -4.66 -6.78 -7.98
C GLY A 125 -5.29 -7.65 -6.91
N LEU A 126 -4.94 -7.40 -5.65
CA LEU A 126 -5.57 -8.01 -4.46
C LEU A 126 -6.51 -6.98 -3.84
N ASN A 127 -7.75 -6.98 -4.31
CA ASN A 127 -8.73 -5.97 -3.91
C ASN A 127 -9.34 -6.28 -2.55
N ASP A 128 -9.44 -5.26 -1.69
CA ASP A 128 -10.19 -5.23 -0.44
C ASP A 128 -10.48 -3.76 -0.09
N SER A 129 -11.61 -3.24 -0.57
CA SER A 129 -11.91 -1.81 -0.54
C SER A 129 -13.38 -1.55 -0.23
N GLY A 130 -13.62 -0.48 0.54
CA GLY A 130 -14.95 0.08 0.76
C GLY A 130 -15.45 0.96 -0.39
N GLY A 131 -14.67 1.17 -1.46
CA GLY A 131 -15.03 2.00 -2.61
C GLY A 131 -14.24 3.30 -2.70
N ALA A 132 -14.86 4.38 -3.21
CA ALA A 132 -14.23 5.70 -3.29
C ALA A 132 -14.08 6.34 -1.91
N ARG A 133 -13.00 7.06 -1.68
CA ARG A 133 -12.72 7.77 -0.43
C ARG A 133 -13.59 9.03 -0.32
N ILE A 134 -14.65 8.95 0.47
CA ILE A 134 -15.63 10.04 0.64
C ILE A 134 -14.96 11.34 1.14
N GLN A 135 -13.93 11.24 1.98
CA GLN A 135 -13.21 12.38 2.55
C GLN A 135 -12.48 13.23 1.50
N GLU A 136 -12.18 12.68 0.33
CA GLU A 136 -11.57 13.41 -0.79
C GLU A 136 -12.60 13.93 -1.80
N GLY A 137 -13.90 13.65 -1.58
CA GLY A 137 -14.97 14.11 -2.46
C GLY A 137 -14.85 13.56 -3.89
N VAL A 138 -15.19 14.38 -4.87
CA VAL A 138 -15.21 13.98 -6.29
C VAL A 138 -13.84 13.57 -6.83
N VAL A 139 -12.75 14.09 -6.26
CA VAL A 139 -11.37 13.78 -6.70
C VAL A 139 -11.06 12.29 -6.57
N SER A 140 -11.62 11.64 -5.53
CA SER A 140 -11.45 10.20 -5.35
C SER A 140 -12.02 9.35 -6.49
N LEU A 141 -12.98 9.88 -7.25
CA LEU A 141 -13.59 9.19 -8.39
C LEU A 141 -12.69 9.19 -9.63
N GLY A 142 -11.80 10.17 -9.75
CA GLY A 142 -10.87 10.28 -10.88
C GLY A 142 -9.94 9.06 -11.01
N GLY A 143 -9.70 8.33 -9.95
CA GLY A 143 -8.90 7.12 -9.97
C GLY A 143 -9.56 5.88 -10.54
N TYR A 144 -10.86 5.95 -10.86
CA TYR A 144 -11.60 4.87 -11.52
C TYR A 144 -11.64 5.03 -13.05
N ALA A 145 -11.26 6.19 -13.57
CA ALA A 145 -11.17 6.48 -15.00
C ALA A 145 -9.79 6.11 -15.54
#